data_25e78accbf9ea7ca57e1599582be9216
#
_entry.id   25e78accbf9ea7ca57e1599582be9216
#
_cell.length_a   1.000
_cell.length_b   1.000
_cell.length_c   1.000
_cell.angle_alpha   90.00
_cell.angle_beta   90.00
_cell.angle_gamma   90.00
#
_symmetry.space_group_name_H-M   'P 1'
#
loop_
_entity.id
_entity.type
_entity.pdbx_description
1 polymer ?
#
loop_
_entity_poly.entity_id
_entity_poly.type
_entity_poly.pdbx_seq_one_letter_code
_entity_poly.pdbx_strand_id
1 'polypeptide(L)'
;MKSLIILMLSSLVNIASAQNTPVGIFQVNSDIGNPKKAGSALYNQVDQSYTMTGGGYNIWFERDEFHYLFNKIKGDFILTANFEFIGKGTEAHRKTGWMIRETADEKSAHLSATLHGDGLTVLQWRVSAGAAMRDPQDEIFAKDSAYNVIQIERAGKKITMRAAQSGKPLETIGSHDMENIPDEVLVGPFICSHNADVTEAV
;
A
#
# COMPACT_ATOMS: atom_id res chain seq x y z
N MET A 1 -45.70 -31.88 -36.95
CA MET A 1 -45.17 -30.62 -36.34
C MET A 1 -44.35 -30.99 -35.12
N LYS A 2 -43.01 -30.90 -35.20
CA LYS A 2 -42.12 -31.19 -34.06
C LYS A 2 -41.69 -29.84 -33.45
N SER A 3 -42.16 -29.56 -32.22
CA SER A 3 -41.75 -28.36 -31.45
C SER A 3 -40.35 -28.53 -30.89
N LEU A 4 -39.46 -27.63 -31.29
CA LEU A 4 -38.09 -27.53 -30.77
C LEU A 4 -38.13 -26.62 -29.53
N ILE A 5 -37.88 -27.17 -28.35
CA ILE A 5 -37.72 -26.42 -27.11
C ILE A 5 -36.25 -26.03 -27.01
N ILE A 6 -35.96 -24.74 -27.16
CA ILE A 6 -34.63 -24.17 -26.92
C ILE A 6 -34.51 -23.83 -25.42
N LEU A 7 -33.69 -24.60 -24.72
CA LEU A 7 -33.35 -24.32 -23.32
C LEU A 7 -32.23 -23.27 -23.28
N MET A 8 -32.56 -22.02 -22.93
CA MET A 8 -31.56 -21.00 -22.69
C MET A 8 -30.92 -21.24 -21.31
N LEU A 9 -29.65 -21.65 -21.30
CA LEU A 9 -28.85 -21.76 -20.12
C LEU A 9 -28.27 -20.36 -19.80
N SER A 10 -28.87 -19.63 -18.86
CA SER A 10 -28.32 -18.38 -18.34
C SER A 10 -27.18 -18.68 -17.37
N SER A 11 -25.94 -18.46 -17.81
CA SER A 11 -24.78 -18.48 -16.93
C SER A 11 -24.81 -17.24 -16.02
N LEU A 12 -25.12 -17.45 -14.77
CA LEU A 12 -24.92 -16.43 -13.70
C LEU A 12 -23.40 -16.23 -13.55
N VAL A 13 -22.89 -15.13 -14.08
CA VAL A 13 -21.56 -14.65 -13.75
C VAL A 13 -21.64 -14.10 -12.33
N ASN A 14 -21.15 -14.87 -11.35
CA ASN A 14 -20.90 -14.35 -10.01
C ASN A 14 -19.75 -13.34 -10.11
N ILE A 15 -20.08 -12.05 -10.15
CA ILE A 15 -19.13 -10.97 -9.87
C ILE A 15 -18.91 -11.02 -8.36
N ALA A 16 -17.82 -11.66 -7.94
CA ALA A 16 -17.36 -11.56 -6.57
C ALA A 16 -16.95 -10.09 -6.34
N SER A 17 -17.85 -9.29 -5.78
CA SER A 17 -17.48 -7.99 -5.23
C SER A 17 -16.48 -8.26 -4.10
N ALA A 18 -15.29 -7.69 -4.19
CA ALA A 18 -14.33 -7.68 -3.09
C ALA A 18 -15.08 -7.13 -1.85
N GLN A 19 -15.33 -8.00 -0.88
CA GLN A 19 -15.97 -7.58 0.36
C GLN A 19 -14.97 -6.72 1.11
N ASN A 20 -15.28 -5.43 1.29
CA ASN A 20 -14.59 -4.53 2.21
C ASN A 20 -14.83 -5.00 3.66
N THR A 21 -14.16 -6.07 4.05
CA THR A 21 -14.28 -6.62 5.41
C THR A 21 -13.25 -5.91 6.28
N PRO A 22 -13.66 -5.25 7.38
CA PRO A 22 -12.71 -4.64 8.31
C PRO A 22 -11.73 -5.65 8.87
N VAL A 23 -10.46 -5.26 9.00
CA VAL A 23 -9.39 -6.08 9.58
C VAL A 23 -8.72 -5.27 10.70
N GLY A 24 -8.88 -5.71 11.94
CA GLY A 24 -8.39 -4.96 13.11
C GLY A 24 -9.00 -3.55 13.18
N ILE A 25 -8.16 -2.52 13.16
CA ILE A 25 -8.61 -1.12 13.16
C ILE A 25 -8.90 -0.57 11.75
N PHE A 26 -8.53 -1.29 10.68
CA PHE A 26 -8.71 -0.81 9.31
C PHE A 26 -10.08 -1.21 8.77
N GLN A 27 -10.80 -0.23 8.22
CA GLN A 27 -12.17 -0.39 7.71
C GLN A 27 -12.21 -1.04 6.33
N VAL A 28 -11.13 -0.90 5.56
CA VAL A 28 -11.06 -1.39 4.18
C VAL A 28 -9.83 -2.28 3.99
N ASN A 29 -10.05 -3.41 3.36
CA ASN A 29 -9.05 -4.41 2.98
C ASN A 29 -9.27 -4.69 1.49
N SER A 30 -8.39 -4.17 0.62
CA SER A 30 -8.62 -4.20 -0.82
C SER A 30 -7.33 -4.19 -1.62
N ASP A 31 -7.38 -4.79 -2.80
CA ASP A 31 -6.37 -4.57 -3.82
C ASP A 31 -6.58 -3.23 -4.53
N ILE A 32 -5.49 -2.57 -4.85
CA ILE A 32 -5.42 -1.39 -5.71
C ILE A 32 -4.89 -1.82 -7.07
N GLY A 33 -5.45 -1.26 -8.14
CA GLY A 33 -5.22 -1.75 -9.47
C GLY A 33 -5.96 -3.07 -9.71
N ASN A 34 -5.37 -3.96 -10.45
CA ASN A 34 -5.93 -5.28 -10.69
C ASN A 34 -4.81 -6.33 -10.69
N PRO A 35 -4.15 -6.58 -9.53
CA PRO A 35 -3.05 -7.53 -9.45
C PRO A 35 -3.53 -8.94 -9.81
N LYS A 36 -2.72 -9.69 -10.56
CA LYS A 36 -3.02 -11.08 -10.94
C LYS A 36 -3.23 -11.99 -9.73
N LYS A 37 -2.61 -11.66 -8.63
CA LYS A 37 -2.68 -12.39 -7.35
C LYS A 37 -3.36 -11.48 -6.33
N ALA A 38 -4.55 -11.86 -5.91
CA ALA A 38 -5.29 -11.15 -4.89
C ALA A 38 -4.51 -11.15 -3.56
N GLY A 39 -4.56 -10.01 -2.87
CA GLY A 39 -4.01 -9.87 -1.55
C GLY A 39 -4.99 -10.28 -0.45
N SER A 40 -4.49 -10.34 0.77
CA SER A 40 -5.28 -10.60 1.97
C SER A 40 -4.60 -10.02 3.20
N ALA A 41 -5.37 -9.87 4.28
CA ALA A 41 -4.82 -9.48 5.56
C ALA A 41 -5.53 -10.23 6.70
N LEU A 42 -4.76 -10.52 7.76
CA LEU A 42 -5.22 -11.09 9.01
C LEU A 42 -4.79 -10.20 10.16
N TYR A 43 -5.60 -10.13 11.21
CA TYR A 43 -5.28 -9.42 12.44
C TYR A 43 -5.24 -10.38 13.61
N ASN A 44 -4.15 -10.38 14.35
CA ASN A 44 -4.02 -11.09 15.61
C ASN A 44 -4.26 -10.12 16.78
N GLN A 45 -5.36 -10.29 17.48
CA GLN A 45 -5.75 -9.42 18.59
C GLN A 45 -4.84 -9.54 19.81
N VAL A 46 -4.15 -10.67 19.98
CA VAL A 46 -3.33 -10.95 21.18
C VAL A 46 -2.08 -10.06 21.20
N ASP A 47 -1.39 -9.99 20.07
CA ASP A 47 -0.15 -9.20 19.91
C ASP A 47 -0.35 -7.94 19.07
N GLN A 48 -1.58 -7.70 18.61
CA GLN A 48 -1.96 -6.55 17.78
C GLN A 48 -1.19 -6.45 16.46
N SER A 49 -0.80 -7.61 15.92
CA SER A 49 -0.08 -7.70 14.65
C SER A 49 -1.03 -7.90 13.47
N TYR A 50 -0.57 -7.45 12.31
CA TYR A 50 -1.20 -7.69 11.02
C TYR A 50 -0.28 -8.54 10.17
N THR A 51 -0.80 -9.61 9.59
CA THR A 51 -0.11 -10.35 8.53
C THR A 51 -0.80 -10.00 7.22
N MET A 52 -0.08 -9.36 6.32
CA MET A 52 -0.58 -8.99 5.01
C MET A 52 0.12 -9.79 3.93
N THR A 53 -0.63 -10.21 2.91
CA THR A 53 -0.08 -10.78 1.68
C THR A 53 -0.56 -9.97 0.50
N GLY A 54 0.28 -9.77 -0.51
CA GLY A 54 -0.10 -9.03 -1.70
C GLY A 54 0.78 -9.33 -2.90
N GLY A 55 0.15 -9.28 -4.07
CA GLY A 55 0.77 -9.24 -5.37
C GLY A 55 1.00 -7.82 -5.86
N GLY A 56 1.25 -7.69 -7.16
CA GLY A 56 1.36 -6.41 -7.84
C GLY A 56 2.69 -6.18 -8.52
N TYR A 57 2.64 -5.55 -9.69
CA TYR A 57 3.86 -5.37 -10.49
C TYR A 57 4.73 -4.21 -9.97
N ASN A 58 4.12 -3.14 -9.45
CA ASN A 58 4.86 -1.99 -8.92
C ASN A 58 3.93 -0.92 -8.31
N ILE A 59 4.55 0.04 -7.60
CA ILE A 59 4.01 1.33 -7.17
C ILE A 59 5.03 2.37 -7.66
N TRP A 60 4.98 2.72 -8.94
CA TRP A 60 5.95 3.66 -9.54
C TRP A 60 5.30 4.36 -10.74
N PHE A 61 5.48 4.13 -11.89
CA PHE A 61 5.03 4.76 -13.12
C PHE A 61 3.71 5.58 -13.00
N GLU A 62 2.77 5.45 -13.94
CA GLU A 62 1.50 6.18 -13.92
C GLU A 62 0.39 5.47 -13.14
N ARG A 63 0.60 4.20 -12.78
CA ARG A 63 -0.39 3.37 -12.06
C ARG A 63 0.26 2.38 -11.10
N ASP A 64 -0.51 1.91 -10.14
CA ASP A 64 -0.08 1.05 -9.04
C ASP A 64 -0.86 -0.27 -9.03
N GLU A 65 -0.19 -1.36 -8.61
CA GLU A 65 -0.82 -2.62 -8.25
C GLU A 65 -0.25 -3.12 -6.91
N PHE A 66 -1.10 -3.27 -5.88
CA PHE A 66 -0.68 -3.69 -4.54
C PHE A 66 -1.89 -4.01 -3.66
N HIS A 67 -1.65 -4.59 -2.48
CA HIS A 67 -2.67 -4.81 -1.45
C HIS A 67 -2.60 -3.74 -0.38
N TYR A 68 -3.76 -3.23 0.06
CA TYR A 68 -3.89 -2.07 0.94
C TYR A 68 -4.92 -2.27 2.05
N LEU A 69 -4.51 -2.07 3.30
CA LEU A 69 -5.41 -1.86 4.42
C LEU A 69 -5.50 -0.37 4.69
N PHE A 70 -6.71 0.19 4.82
CA PHE A 70 -6.80 1.63 5.06
C PHE A 70 -8.06 2.08 5.80
N ASN A 71 -7.93 3.27 6.37
CA ASN A 71 -9.03 4.10 6.85
C ASN A 71 -9.09 5.39 6.05
N LYS A 72 -10.27 6.03 6.03
CA LYS A 72 -10.39 7.44 5.69
C LYS A 72 -10.05 8.27 6.92
N ILE A 73 -9.07 9.14 6.81
CA ILE A 73 -8.65 10.03 7.91
C ILE A 73 -8.67 11.47 7.43
N LYS A 74 -9.24 12.34 8.26
CA LYS A 74 -9.31 13.78 8.04
C LYS A 74 -8.37 14.51 8.99
N GLY A 75 -7.63 15.52 8.45
CA GLY A 75 -6.73 16.35 9.25
C GLY A 75 -5.37 15.70 9.51
N ASP A 76 -4.74 16.11 10.60
CA ASP A 76 -3.39 15.72 10.98
C ASP A 76 -3.37 14.37 11.72
N PHE A 77 -2.30 13.60 11.55
CA PHE A 77 -2.13 12.32 12.22
C PHE A 77 -0.66 11.90 12.27
N ILE A 78 -0.37 10.95 13.16
CA ILE A 78 0.91 10.22 13.22
C ILE A 78 0.59 8.73 13.29
N LEU A 79 1.24 7.94 12.43
CA LEU A 79 1.17 6.48 12.43
C LEU A 79 2.56 5.90 12.56
N THR A 80 2.70 4.89 13.41
CA THR A 80 3.99 4.21 13.63
C THR A 80 3.73 2.71 13.70
N ALA A 81 4.54 1.92 12.98
CA ALA A 81 4.54 0.47 13.10
C ALA A 81 5.94 -0.11 12.84
N ASN A 82 6.13 -1.34 13.33
CA ASN A 82 7.15 -2.24 12.85
C ASN A 82 6.67 -2.92 11.56
N PHE A 83 7.58 -3.04 10.58
CA PHE A 83 7.35 -3.78 9.35
C PHE A 83 8.45 -4.84 9.21
N GLU A 84 8.05 -6.07 8.95
CA GLU A 84 8.97 -7.18 8.77
C GLU A 84 8.48 -8.09 7.64
N PHE A 85 9.28 -8.22 6.58
CA PHE A 85 8.95 -9.16 5.51
C PHE A 85 9.04 -10.59 5.98
N ILE A 86 8.03 -11.38 5.69
CA ILE A 86 7.99 -12.81 5.99
C ILE A 86 8.64 -13.58 4.84
N GLY A 87 9.71 -14.31 5.16
CA GLY A 87 10.47 -15.11 4.19
C GLY A 87 11.43 -14.28 3.33
N LYS A 88 12.22 -15.00 2.52
CA LYS A 88 13.29 -14.41 1.71
C LYS A 88 12.77 -13.52 0.57
N GLY A 89 11.57 -13.83 0.06
CA GLY A 89 10.99 -13.16 -1.11
C GLY A 89 11.68 -13.50 -2.43
N THR A 90 11.08 -13.01 -3.51
CA THR A 90 11.56 -13.24 -4.88
C THR A 90 12.17 -12.00 -5.51
N GLU A 91 11.78 -10.81 -5.02
CA GLU A 91 12.18 -9.53 -5.59
C GLU A 91 12.82 -8.62 -4.54
N ALA A 92 13.97 -8.05 -4.87
CA ALA A 92 14.68 -7.08 -4.04
C ALA A 92 13.80 -5.83 -3.78
N HIS A 93 13.04 -5.40 -4.79
CA HIS A 93 12.20 -4.21 -4.73
C HIS A 93 10.74 -4.48 -4.31
N ARG A 94 10.42 -5.65 -3.72
CA ARG A 94 9.14 -5.82 -3.00
C ARG A 94 9.00 -4.72 -1.95
N LYS A 95 7.79 -4.21 -1.74
CA LYS A 95 7.56 -2.96 -0.98
C LYS A 95 6.52 -3.17 0.11
N THR A 96 6.76 -2.55 1.26
CA THR A 96 5.79 -2.40 2.35
C THR A 96 6.01 -1.07 3.07
N GLY A 97 5.09 -0.66 3.92
CA GLY A 97 5.20 0.56 4.72
C GLY A 97 3.85 1.26 4.88
N TRP A 98 3.91 2.56 5.13
CA TRP A 98 2.73 3.42 5.22
C TRP A 98 2.46 4.15 3.91
N MET A 99 1.19 4.25 3.52
CA MET A 99 0.78 5.02 2.36
C MET A 99 -0.36 5.98 2.71
N ILE A 100 -0.30 7.17 2.12
CA ILE A 100 -1.35 8.18 2.08
C ILE A 100 -1.79 8.33 0.63
N ARG A 101 -3.09 8.19 0.34
CA ARG A 101 -3.64 8.32 -1.03
C ARG A 101 -4.83 9.24 -1.05
N GLU A 102 -5.02 9.93 -2.15
CA GLU A 102 -6.23 10.72 -2.40
C GLU A 102 -7.45 9.83 -2.60
N THR A 103 -7.32 8.77 -3.41
CA THR A 103 -8.39 7.81 -3.73
C THR A 103 -7.87 6.38 -3.82
N ALA A 104 -8.78 5.41 -3.96
CA ALA A 104 -8.44 4.01 -4.25
C ALA A 104 -8.17 3.72 -5.74
N ASP A 105 -8.23 4.74 -6.61
CA ASP A 105 -7.88 4.58 -8.02
C ASP A 105 -6.40 4.21 -8.19
N GLU A 106 -6.09 3.32 -9.11
CA GLU A 106 -4.71 2.87 -9.38
C GLU A 106 -3.75 4.00 -9.78
N LYS A 107 -4.29 5.09 -10.32
CA LYS A 107 -3.54 6.27 -10.77
C LYS A 107 -3.50 7.40 -9.74
N SER A 108 -4.07 7.19 -8.56
CA SER A 108 -4.20 8.22 -7.52
C SER A 108 -2.87 8.92 -7.20
N ALA A 109 -2.95 10.23 -6.90
CA ALA A 109 -1.88 10.91 -6.16
C ALA A 109 -1.67 10.19 -4.82
N HIS A 110 -0.42 10.01 -4.42
CA HIS A 110 -0.06 9.34 -3.17
C HIS A 110 1.31 9.77 -2.67
N LEU A 111 1.56 9.49 -1.41
CA LEU A 111 2.88 9.52 -0.80
C LEU A 111 3.03 8.26 0.05
N SER A 112 4.18 7.61 -0.03
CA SER A 112 4.49 6.41 0.74
C SER A 112 5.84 6.46 1.44
N ALA A 113 5.84 6.03 2.69
CA ALA A 113 7.03 5.77 3.50
C ALA A 113 7.33 4.28 3.38
N THR A 114 8.30 3.93 2.56
CA THR A 114 8.45 2.60 1.97
C THR A 114 9.74 1.91 2.42
N LEU A 115 9.61 0.64 2.81
CA LEU A 115 10.69 -0.33 2.93
C LEU A 115 10.69 -1.27 1.73
N HIS A 116 11.86 -1.57 1.19
CA HIS A 116 12.07 -2.57 0.15
C HIS A 116 12.70 -3.85 0.72
N GLY A 117 12.58 -4.94 -0.02
CA GLY A 117 13.10 -6.25 0.39
C GLY A 117 14.61 -6.33 0.49
N ASP A 118 15.35 -5.46 -0.20
CA ASP A 118 16.81 -5.31 -0.13
C ASP A 118 17.28 -4.34 0.98
N GLY A 119 16.33 -3.76 1.74
CA GLY A 119 16.61 -2.81 2.81
C GLY A 119 16.58 -1.35 2.38
N LEU A 120 16.40 -1.03 1.08
CA LEU A 120 16.21 0.34 0.63
C LEU A 120 14.99 0.94 1.34
N THR A 121 15.18 2.13 1.93
CA THR A 121 14.15 2.86 2.67
C THR A 121 13.98 4.23 2.07
N VAL A 122 12.74 4.59 1.67
CA VAL A 122 12.50 5.77 0.85
C VAL A 122 11.13 6.40 1.14
N LEU A 123 11.09 7.73 1.17
CA LEU A 123 9.86 8.51 1.05
C LEU A 123 9.66 8.82 -0.44
N GLN A 124 8.57 8.35 -1.03
CA GLN A 124 8.31 8.53 -2.46
C GLN A 124 6.86 8.96 -2.72
N TRP A 125 6.62 9.68 -3.83
CA TRP A 125 5.31 10.25 -4.10
C TRP A 125 4.97 10.38 -5.58
N ARG A 126 3.66 10.36 -5.88
CA ARG A 126 3.06 10.78 -7.15
C ARG A 126 2.30 12.07 -6.90
N VAL A 127 2.73 13.16 -7.55
CA VAL A 127 2.24 14.53 -7.29
C VAL A 127 0.79 14.77 -7.69
N SER A 128 0.27 14.02 -8.68
CA SER A 128 -1.10 14.10 -9.17
C SER A 128 -1.53 12.80 -9.82
N ALA A 129 -2.83 12.59 -9.95
CA ALA A 129 -3.38 11.38 -10.56
C ALA A 129 -2.85 11.18 -11.99
N GLY A 130 -2.34 9.97 -12.26
CA GLY A 130 -1.79 9.57 -13.56
C GLY A 130 -0.44 10.17 -13.92
N ALA A 131 0.18 10.98 -13.05
CA ALA A 131 1.55 11.42 -13.26
C ALA A 131 2.53 10.26 -13.11
N ALA A 132 3.52 10.16 -13.99
CA ALA A 132 4.65 9.26 -13.80
C ALA A 132 5.52 9.77 -12.66
N MET A 133 5.96 8.86 -11.79
CA MET A 133 6.95 9.17 -10.77
C MET A 133 8.34 9.26 -11.41
N ARG A 134 9.17 10.18 -10.92
CA ARG A 134 10.47 10.53 -11.52
C ARG A 134 11.58 10.26 -10.52
N ASP A 135 12.60 9.59 -10.98
CA ASP A 135 13.84 9.37 -10.24
C ASP A 135 14.87 10.46 -10.63
N PRO A 136 15.48 11.18 -9.66
CA PRO A 136 15.30 11.14 -8.20
C PRO A 136 14.33 12.21 -7.67
N GLN A 137 13.52 12.88 -8.51
CA GLN A 137 12.76 14.08 -8.13
C GLN A 137 11.59 13.78 -7.20
N ASP A 138 11.01 12.58 -7.27
CA ASP A 138 9.81 12.22 -6.54
C ASP A 138 10.12 11.22 -5.41
N GLU A 139 11.37 11.29 -4.85
CA GLU A 139 11.82 10.42 -3.77
C GLU A 139 12.91 11.06 -2.89
N ILE A 140 12.96 10.64 -1.62
CA ILE A 140 14.02 10.97 -0.66
C ILE A 140 14.49 9.66 -0.03
N PHE A 141 15.73 9.29 -0.32
CA PHE A 141 16.35 8.08 0.21
C PHE A 141 16.82 8.25 1.64
N ALA A 142 16.64 7.22 2.47
CA ALA A 142 17.32 7.11 3.74
C ALA A 142 18.83 6.90 3.52
N LYS A 143 19.64 7.32 4.49
CA LYS A 143 21.11 7.17 4.43
C LYS A 143 21.56 5.74 4.72
N ASP A 144 20.81 5.06 5.58
CA ASP A 144 21.09 3.70 6.01
C ASP A 144 20.02 2.74 5.50
N SER A 145 20.32 1.46 5.55
CA SER A 145 19.41 0.33 5.35
C SER A 145 19.06 -0.32 6.68
N ALA A 146 18.21 -1.35 6.65
CA ALA A 146 17.83 -2.15 7.84
C ALA A 146 16.92 -1.44 8.85
N TYR A 147 16.21 -0.40 8.43
CA TYR A 147 15.08 0.12 9.20
C TYR A 147 13.94 -0.89 9.18
N ASN A 148 13.19 -0.94 10.28
CA ASN A 148 11.98 -1.75 10.41
C ASN A 148 10.87 -1.03 11.17
N VAL A 149 11.16 0.07 11.86
CA VAL A 149 10.16 0.96 12.45
C VAL A 149 9.97 2.15 11.53
N ILE A 150 8.76 2.31 10.98
CA ILE A 150 8.41 3.42 10.11
C ILE A 150 7.32 4.25 10.74
N GLN A 151 7.55 5.55 10.81
CA GLN A 151 6.57 6.55 11.20
C GLN A 151 6.28 7.48 10.02
N ILE A 152 5.00 7.74 9.78
CA ILE A 152 4.51 8.78 8.88
C ILE A 152 3.70 9.78 9.69
N GLU A 153 3.97 11.07 9.49
CA GLU A 153 3.27 12.18 10.11
C GLU A 153 2.72 13.11 9.03
N ARG A 154 1.46 13.48 9.17
CA ARG A 154 0.84 14.57 8.42
C ARG A 154 0.63 15.77 9.33
N ALA A 155 1.08 16.94 8.88
CA ALA A 155 0.81 18.24 9.47
C ALA A 155 0.37 19.20 8.33
N GLY A 156 -0.92 19.35 8.14
CA GLY A 156 -1.51 20.07 7.01
C GLY A 156 -1.16 19.41 5.67
N LYS A 157 -0.38 20.10 4.84
CA LYS A 157 0.12 19.58 3.54
C LYS A 157 1.45 18.85 3.67
N LYS A 158 2.18 19.10 4.73
CA LYS A 158 3.49 18.50 4.96
C LYS A 158 3.37 17.09 5.48
N ILE A 159 4.02 16.16 4.79
CA ILE A 159 4.13 14.77 5.19
C ILE A 159 5.59 14.48 5.51
N THR A 160 5.85 13.93 6.69
CA THR A 160 7.20 13.61 7.17
C THR A 160 7.32 12.11 7.42
N MET A 161 8.40 11.52 6.91
CA MET A 161 8.81 10.15 7.23
C MET A 161 9.92 10.18 8.27
N ARG A 162 9.76 9.33 9.30
CA ARG A 162 10.84 8.95 10.23
C ARG A 162 10.99 7.45 10.23
N ALA A 163 12.19 6.99 10.47
CA ALA A 163 12.49 5.57 10.55
C ALA A 163 13.46 5.26 11.69
N ALA A 164 13.46 4.02 12.14
CA ALA A 164 14.41 3.50 13.12
C ALA A 164 14.64 2.00 12.91
N GLN A 165 15.73 1.50 13.45
CA GLN A 165 15.85 0.10 13.80
C GLN A 165 15.13 -0.14 15.14
N SER A 166 14.54 -1.31 15.35
CA SER A 166 13.86 -1.65 16.62
C SER A 166 14.74 -1.35 17.82
N GLY A 167 14.17 -0.62 18.79
CA GLY A 167 14.86 -0.19 20.00
C GLY A 167 15.82 1.00 19.85
N LYS A 168 15.87 1.62 18.67
CA LYS A 168 16.63 2.86 18.44
C LYS A 168 15.70 4.07 18.32
N PRO A 169 16.20 5.29 18.57
CA PRO A 169 15.43 6.51 18.33
C PRO A 169 15.04 6.66 16.85
N LEU A 170 13.86 7.22 16.62
CA LEU A 170 13.41 7.64 15.29
C LEU A 170 14.30 8.77 14.76
N GLU A 171 14.74 8.65 13.51
CA GLU A 171 15.39 9.72 12.78
C GLU A 171 14.53 10.18 11.60
N THR A 172 14.61 11.46 11.26
CA THR A 172 13.88 12.02 10.13
C THR A 172 14.59 11.65 8.82
N ILE A 173 13.88 10.91 7.95
CA ILE A 173 14.35 10.57 6.62
C ILE A 173 14.15 11.76 5.68
N GLY A 174 12.93 12.32 5.69
CA GLY A 174 12.60 13.47 4.86
C GLY A 174 11.16 13.91 5.05
N SER A 175 10.82 14.99 4.33
CA SER A 175 9.44 15.47 4.24
C SER A 175 9.15 16.03 2.85
N HIS A 176 7.88 15.95 2.44
CA HIS A 176 7.39 16.51 1.18
C HIS A 176 6.04 17.18 1.41
N ASP A 177 5.82 18.31 0.73
CA ASP A 177 4.56 19.06 0.77
C ASP A 177 3.65 18.61 -0.39
N MET A 178 2.60 17.89 -0.06
CA MET A 178 1.58 17.45 -1.02
C MET A 178 0.53 18.56 -1.21
N GLU A 179 0.84 19.57 -2.00
CA GLU A 179 0.07 20.82 -2.12
C GLU A 179 -1.41 20.60 -2.42
N ASN A 180 -1.73 19.65 -3.29
CA ASN A 180 -3.09 19.38 -3.75
C ASN A 180 -3.79 18.24 -3.01
N ILE A 181 -3.17 17.65 -1.99
CA ILE A 181 -3.80 16.53 -1.28
C ILE A 181 -5.04 17.03 -0.50
N PRO A 182 -6.18 16.33 -0.57
CA PRO A 182 -7.39 16.72 0.16
C PRO A 182 -7.22 16.58 1.68
N ASP A 183 -8.11 17.21 2.43
CA ASP A 183 -8.12 17.11 3.89
C ASP A 183 -8.44 15.68 4.36
N GLU A 184 -9.40 15.00 3.72
CA GLU A 184 -9.69 13.58 3.92
C GLU A 184 -8.91 12.73 2.93
N VAL A 185 -8.15 11.76 3.43
CA VAL A 185 -7.28 10.87 2.66
C VAL A 185 -7.45 9.41 3.09
N LEU A 186 -7.05 8.47 2.23
CA LEU A 186 -6.92 7.06 2.55
C LEU A 186 -5.53 6.84 3.16
N VAL A 187 -5.48 6.19 4.33
CA VAL A 187 -4.22 6.00 5.07
C VAL A 187 -4.13 4.59 5.64
N GLY A 188 -2.99 3.93 5.45
CA GLY A 188 -2.73 2.64 6.05
C GLY A 188 -1.49 1.91 5.53
N PRO A 189 -1.27 0.67 5.99
CA PRO A 189 -0.16 -0.16 5.52
C PRO A 189 -0.48 -0.83 4.18
N PHE A 190 0.57 -1.09 3.42
CA PHE A 190 0.46 -1.72 2.11
C PHE A 190 1.54 -2.79 1.90
N ILE A 191 1.31 -3.66 0.92
CA ILE A 191 2.32 -4.61 0.41
C ILE A 191 2.19 -4.77 -1.11
N CYS A 192 3.34 -4.74 -1.80
CA CYS A 192 3.49 -4.99 -3.22
C CYS A 192 4.64 -5.97 -3.45
N SER A 193 4.40 -7.06 -4.17
CA SER A 193 5.42 -8.07 -4.46
C SER A 193 6.50 -7.61 -5.46
N HIS A 194 6.25 -6.57 -6.22
CA HIS A 194 7.07 -6.13 -7.36
C HIS A 194 7.25 -7.22 -8.44
N ASN A 195 6.41 -8.24 -8.40
CA ASN A 195 6.33 -9.32 -9.38
C ASN A 195 4.86 -9.76 -9.50
N ALA A 196 4.27 -9.56 -10.68
CA ALA A 196 2.84 -9.81 -10.89
C ALA A 196 2.43 -11.29 -10.73
N ASP A 197 3.39 -12.22 -10.76
CA ASP A 197 3.10 -13.66 -10.75
C ASP A 197 3.23 -14.30 -9.35
N VAL A 198 3.65 -13.53 -8.34
CA VAL A 198 3.81 -14.00 -6.95
C VAL A 198 3.10 -13.10 -5.95
N THR A 199 2.89 -13.60 -4.73
CA THR A 199 2.55 -12.80 -3.55
C THR A 199 3.73 -12.79 -2.60
N GLU A 200 3.93 -11.66 -1.93
CA GLU A 200 4.85 -11.51 -0.80
C GLU A 200 4.05 -11.29 0.48
N ALA A 201 4.71 -11.43 1.64
CA ALA A 201 4.07 -11.28 2.94
C ALA A 201 4.88 -10.36 3.87
N VAL A 202 4.18 -9.63 4.74
CA VAL A 202 4.71 -8.75 5.79
C VAL A 202 3.89 -8.91 7.06
#